data_1b5b0853a71627ce8229b3adeee3978e
#
_entry.id   1b5b0853a71627ce8229b3adeee3978e
#
_cell.length_a   1.000
_cell.length_b   1.000
_cell.length_c   1.000
_cell.angle_alpha   90.00
_cell.angle_beta   90.00
_cell.angle_gamma   90.00
#
_symmetry.space_group_name_H-M   'P 1'
#
loop_
_entity.id
_entity.type
_entity.pdbx_description
1 polymer ?
#
loop_
_entity_poly.entity_id
_entity_poly.type
_entity_poly.pdbx_seq_one_letter_code
_entity_poly.pdbx_strand_id
1 'polypeptide(L)'
;MTHILAIDQGTTSSRAIVFRRDCSVAAVVQREFPQHFPQSGWVEHDPEDIWRTVLATSRDAVAKAGVAASDIAAIGIANQRETGVVWDRASGKPIHNAIVWQDRRTAAMCRRLKDAGTEAQIATRTGLLLDPYFSASKIAWLLDHVPGARERAQRGELAFGTVDSFLLWRLTAGAVHATDATNASRTALYDIHANTWSDALCALFGVPPAMLPEVRDCAADYGLTAPELFGTAIPIRGIAGDQQAALIGQACFAPGMMKSTYGTGCFAVLNTGATAIKSRHRLLSTIAYRLGGETTYGLEGSIFIAGAAVQWLRDGLRVVPTAAATGAMAEAADASQDVILVPAFVGLGAPHWDAEARGALFGLTRDTGPNELARAALESVCFQTLDLLDAMRADCRDNAGAAEGRNNLSGTVLRVDGGMVASDWTMQRLADILGAPVDRPTILETTARGAAYLAGLQSGLYPEPQEFAARWALDRRFTPAMDDATRRRKVAAWRDAVGRTLSGGRLAG
;
A
#
# COMPACT_ATOMS: atom_id res chain seq x y z
N MET A 1 16.03 1.78 -27.83
CA MET A 1 15.28 1.88 -26.56
C MET A 1 15.82 0.82 -25.59
N THR A 2 16.33 1.25 -24.45
CA THR A 2 17.12 0.36 -23.57
C THR A 2 16.78 0.54 -22.10
N HIS A 3 15.88 1.48 -21.77
CA HIS A 3 15.55 1.84 -20.39
C HIS A 3 14.04 1.88 -20.17
N ILE A 4 13.64 1.71 -18.92
CA ILE A 4 12.25 1.91 -18.44
C ILE A 4 12.27 3.07 -17.44
N LEU A 5 11.32 3.99 -17.60
CA LEU A 5 11.04 5.02 -16.60
C LEU A 5 9.91 4.54 -15.69
N ALA A 6 10.18 4.37 -14.41
CA ALA A 6 9.17 4.09 -13.40
C ALA A 6 8.83 5.36 -12.62
N ILE A 7 7.55 5.66 -12.52
CA ILE A 7 6.97 6.69 -11.67
C ILE A 7 6.40 6.00 -10.43
N ASP A 8 6.87 6.41 -9.26
CA ASP A 8 6.36 5.96 -7.96
C ASP A 8 5.78 7.18 -7.22
N GLN A 9 4.45 7.34 -7.31
CA GLN A 9 3.75 8.44 -6.70
C GLN A 9 3.23 8.04 -5.31
N GLY A 10 4.01 8.32 -4.29
CA GLY A 10 3.71 8.03 -2.89
C GLY A 10 2.84 9.09 -2.21
N THR A 11 2.51 8.86 -0.93
CA THR A 11 1.64 9.76 -0.15
C THR A 11 2.29 11.12 0.11
N THR A 12 3.61 11.18 0.31
CA THR A 12 4.30 12.43 0.69
C THR A 12 5.26 12.95 -0.37
N SER A 13 5.55 12.14 -1.38
CA SER A 13 6.54 12.47 -2.41
C SER A 13 6.26 11.75 -3.72
N SER A 14 6.71 12.33 -4.82
CA SER A 14 6.80 11.70 -6.12
C SER A 14 8.25 11.29 -6.38
N ARG A 15 8.45 10.08 -6.86
CA ARG A 15 9.76 9.52 -7.20
C ARG A 15 9.74 9.03 -8.64
N ALA A 16 10.84 9.22 -9.34
CA ALA A 16 11.06 8.66 -10.66
C ALA A 16 12.39 7.92 -10.69
N ILE A 17 12.38 6.72 -11.26
CA ILE A 17 13.55 5.85 -11.37
C ILE A 17 13.70 5.39 -12.80
N VAL A 18 14.89 5.55 -13.36
CA VAL A 18 15.25 4.98 -14.65
C VAL A 18 15.94 3.63 -14.42
N PHE A 19 15.36 2.57 -14.97
CA PHE A 19 15.90 1.21 -14.92
C PHE A 19 16.52 0.82 -16.24
N ARG A 20 17.65 0.09 -16.19
CA ARG A 20 18.30 -0.53 -17.35
C ARG A 20 17.61 -1.84 -17.72
N ARG A 21 18.02 -2.40 -18.88
CA ARG A 21 17.52 -3.68 -19.37
C ARG A 21 17.76 -4.87 -18.42
N ASP A 22 18.79 -4.80 -17.59
CA ASP A 22 19.10 -5.79 -16.56
C ASP A 22 18.34 -5.57 -15.24
N CYS A 23 17.38 -4.63 -15.22
CA CYS A 23 16.63 -4.19 -14.05
C CYS A 23 17.47 -3.45 -13.00
N SER A 24 18.73 -3.10 -13.28
CA SER A 24 19.52 -2.25 -12.39
C SER A 24 19.08 -0.78 -12.46
N VAL A 25 19.26 -0.06 -11.37
CA VAL A 25 18.92 1.37 -11.27
C VAL A 25 19.97 2.21 -12.00
N ALA A 26 19.54 3.05 -12.95
CA ALA A 26 20.40 4.03 -13.63
C ALA A 26 20.38 5.38 -12.92
N ALA A 27 19.21 5.85 -12.51
CA ALA A 27 19.03 7.11 -11.79
C ALA A 27 17.78 7.08 -10.92
N VAL A 28 17.81 7.84 -9.83
CA VAL A 28 16.67 8.07 -8.91
C VAL A 28 16.56 9.56 -8.66
N VAL A 29 15.36 10.11 -8.75
CA VAL A 29 15.01 11.47 -8.34
C VAL A 29 13.72 11.41 -7.53
N GLN A 30 13.65 12.18 -6.45
CA GLN A 30 12.48 12.28 -5.58
C GLN A 30 12.24 13.74 -5.21
N ARG A 31 10.97 14.12 -5.09
CA ARG A 31 10.52 15.42 -4.59
C ARG A 31 9.32 15.25 -3.70
N GLU A 32 9.34 15.90 -2.56
CA GLU A 32 8.17 16.04 -1.68
C GLU A 32 7.19 17.07 -2.26
N PHE A 33 5.92 16.96 -1.83
CA PHE A 33 4.88 17.93 -2.13
C PHE A 33 4.05 18.25 -0.88
N PRO A 34 3.39 19.42 -0.82
CA PRO A 34 2.62 19.83 0.36
C PRO A 34 1.48 18.87 0.71
N GLN A 35 1.29 18.66 2.00
CA GLN A 35 0.14 17.97 2.57
C GLN A 35 -0.81 18.99 3.18
N HIS A 36 -2.11 18.87 2.95
CA HIS A 36 -3.11 19.80 3.47
C HIS A 36 -4.01 19.11 4.50
N PHE A 37 -4.23 19.78 5.63
CA PHE A 37 -5.03 19.28 6.75
C PHE A 37 -6.11 20.32 7.11
N PRO A 38 -7.17 20.48 6.28
CA PRO A 38 -8.16 21.56 6.46
C PRO A 38 -8.93 21.50 7.78
N GLN A 39 -9.18 20.28 8.28
CA GLN A 39 -9.85 20.01 9.55
C GLN A 39 -9.25 18.76 10.22
N SER A 40 -9.57 18.54 11.49
CA SER A 40 -9.14 17.34 12.20
C SER A 40 -9.62 16.07 11.47
N GLY A 41 -8.70 15.18 11.15
CA GLY A 41 -8.94 13.95 10.41
C GLY A 41 -9.15 14.13 8.90
N TRP A 42 -9.02 15.34 8.35
CA TRP A 42 -9.05 15.60 6.92
C TRP A 42 -7.64 15.63 6.37
N VAL A 43 -7.44 14.98 5.24
CA VAL A 43 -6.14 14.93 4.54
C VAL A 43 -6.37 15.11 3.05
N GLU A 44 -5.74 16.11 2.47
CA GLU A 44 -5.88 16.47 1.06
C GLU A 44 -4.53 16.69 0.39
N HIS A 45 -4.49 16.39 -0.91
CA HIS A 45 -3.40 16.78 -1.80
C HIS A 45 -3.93 17.67 -2.92
N ASP A 46 -3.17 18.69 -3.30
CA ASP A 46 -3.41 19.38 -4.56
C ASP A 46 -2.98 18.47 -5.72
N PRO A 47 -3.90 18.04 -6.62
CA PRO A 47 -3.54 17.20 -7.76
C PRO A 47 -2.53 17.87 -8.71
N GLU A 48 -2.49 19.20 -8.74
CA GLU A 48 -1.51 19.92 -9.55
C GLU A 48 -0.09 19.85 -8.94
N ASP A 49 0.04 19.77 -7.62
CA ASP A 49 1.32 19.51 -6.96
C ASP A 49 1.83 18.10 -7.26
N ILE A 50 0.93 17.10 -7.22
CA ILE A 50 1.25 15.72 -7.63
C ILE A 50 1.73 15.71 -9.08
N TRP A 51 0.97 16.31 -10.00
CA TRP A 51 1.34 16.38 -11.42
C TRP A 51 2.69 17.07 -11.64
N ARG A 52 2.88 18.24 -11.04
CA ARG A 52 4.11 19.02 -11.18
C ARG A 52 5.34 18.27 -10.70
N THR A 53 5.23 17.60 -9.53
CA THR A 53 6.35 16.83 -8.98
C THR A 53 6.63 15.58 -9.78
N VAL A 54 5.60 14.86 -10.25
CA VAL A 54 5.75 13.67 -11.11
C VAL A 54 6.45 14.04 -12.42
N LEU A 55 6.00 15.09 -13.11
CA LEU A 55 6.62 15.50 -14.37
C LEU A 55 8.06 15.96 -14.17
N ALA A 56 8.32 16.76 -13.13
CA ALA A 56 9.65 17.24 -12.84
C ALA A 56 10.62 16.11 -12.48
N THR A 57 10.24 15.20 -11.56
CA THR A 57 11.08 14.06 -11.20
C THR A 57 11.34 13.14 -12.37
N SER A 58 10.35 12.91 -13.24
CA SER A 58 10.48 12.08 -14.44
C SER A 58 11.52 12.65 -15.42
N ARG A 59 11.44 13.96 -15.72
CA ARG A 59 12.41 14.65 -16.59
C ARG A 59 13.80 14.63 -15.99
N ASP A 60 13.91 14.95 -14.70
CA ASP A 60 15.20 14.99 -14.01
C ASP A 60 15.83 13.60 -13.89
N ALA A 61 15.04 12.55 -13.72
CA ALA A 61 15.57 11.17 -13.69
C ALA A 61 16.14 10.75 -15.04
N VAL A 62 15.47 11.06 -16.16
CA VAL A 62 15.97 10.80 -17.51
C VAL A 62 17.25 11.59 -17.75
N ALA A 63 17.31 12.88 -17.42
CA ALA A 63 18.51 13.71 -17.55
C ALA A 63 19.67 13.18 -16.69
N LYS A 64 19.39 12.81 -15.42
CA LYS A 64 20.37 12.26 -14.48
C LYS A 64 20.92 10.90 -14.93
N ALA A 65 20.11 10.11 -15.61
CA ALA A 65 20.56 8.84 -16.20
C ALA A 65 21.50 9.06 -17.41
N GLY A 66 21.57 10.27 -17.96
CA GLY A 66 22.37 10.60 -19.13
C GLY A 66 21.86 9.95 -20.43
N VAL A 67 20.57 9.70 -20.53
CA VAL A 67 19.93 9.05 -21.68
C VAL A 67 18.96 10.02 -22.37
N ALA A 68 18.74 9.84 -23.66
CA ALA A 68 17.70 10.59 -24.37
C ALA A 68 16.31 10.04 -24.01
N ALA A 69 15.30 10.90 -24.03
CA ALA A 69 13.91 10.45 -23.82
C ALA A 69 13.46 9.38 -24.86
N SER A 70 14.03 9.42 -26.06
CA SER A 70 13.83 8.41 -27.11
C SER A 70 14.43 7.04 -26.76
N ASP A 71 15.32 6.94 -25.76
CA ASP A 71 15.88 5.67 -25.28
C ASP A 71 15.00 5.02 -24.21
N ILE A 72 13.97 5.71 -23.71
CA ILE A 72 12.96 5.16 -22.81
C ILE A 72 11.98 4.33 -23.62
N ALA A 73 11.98 3.02 -23.37
CA ALA A 73 11.10 2.08 -24.08
C ALA A 73 9.65 2.21 -23.63
N ALA A 74 9.44 2.44 -22.34
CA ALA A 74 8.11 2.65 -21.76
C ALA A 74 8.17 3.32 -20.39
N ILE A 75 7.00 3.83 -19.97
CA ILE A 75 6.72 4.31 -18.62
C ILE A 75 5.89 3.29 -17.88
N GLY A 76 6.27 2.98 -16.62
CA GLY A 76 5.45 2.29 -15.64
C GLY A 76 5.05 3.21 -14.51
N ILE A 77 3.82 3.11 -13.99
CA ILE A 77 3.27 3.95 -12.93
C ILE A 77 2.89 3.09 -11.74
N ALA A 78 3.42 3.42 -10.57
CA ALA A 78 2.89 2.98 -9.28
C ALA A 78 2.38 4.21 -8.52
N ASN A 79 1.32 4.06 -7.75
CA ASN A 79 0.70 5.17 -7.04
C ASN A 79 0.16 4.78 -5.68
N GLN A 80 0.08 5.76 -4.77
CA GLN A 80 -0.73 5.65 -3.57
C GLN A 80 -2.17 5.29 -3.96
N ARG A 81 -2.73 4.28 -3.34
CA ARG A 81 -4.05 3.74 -3.68
C ARG A 81 -5.16 4.57 -3.03
N GLU A 82 -6.39 4.36 -3.44
CA GLU A 82 -7.65 4.87 -2.87
C GLU A 82 -7.80 6.40 -2.86
N THR A 83 -6.72 7.17 -2.99
CA THR A 83 -6.76 8.63 -3.11
C THR A 83 -7.52 9.01 -4.37
N GLY A 84 -8.63 9.73 -4.21
CA GLY A 84 -9.56 10.03 -5.29
C GLY A 84 -9.43 11.44 -5.83
N VAL A 85 -9.36 11.55 -7.15
CA VAL A 85 -9.39 12.81 -7.89
C VAL A 85 -10.62 12.85 -8.78
N VAL A 86 -11.34 13.98 -8.79
CA VAL A 86 -12.43 14.26 -9.74
C VAL A 86 -12.05 15.50 -10.51
N TRP A 87 -12.14 15.43 -11.85
CA TRP A 87 -11.77 16.55 -12.71
C TRP A 87 -12.77 16.75 -13.84
N ASP A 88 -12.79 17.96 -14.36
CA ASP A 88 -13.56 18.36 -15.54
C ASP A 88 -12.92 17.76 -16.80
N ARG A 89 -13.69 17.03 -17.61
CA ARG A 89 -13.18 16.36 -18.82
C ARG A 89 -12.69 17.32 -19.89
N ALA A 90 -13.32 18.48 -20.01
CA ALA A 90 -12.98 19.42 -21.08
C ALA A 90 -11.69 20.18 -20.77
N SER A 91 -11.47 20.57 -19.52
CA SER A 91 -10.31 21.37 -19.11
C SER A 91 -9.19 20.56 -18.46
N GLY A 92 -9.47 19.33 -18.02
CA GLY A 92 -8.56 18.51 -17.22
C GLY A 92 -8.32 19.06 -15.79
N LYS A 93 -9.06 20.10 -15.37
CA LYS A 93 -8.87 20.73 -14.05
C LYS A 93 -9.58 19.96 -12.96
N PRO A 94 -8.92 19.62 -11.83
CA PRO A 94 -9.58 19.07 -10.65
C PRO A 94 -10.67 20.02 -10.15
N ILE A 95 -11.81 19.45 -9.71
CA ILE A 95 -12.90 20.26 -9.13
C ILE A 95 -12.69 20.54 -7.65
N HIS A 96 -11.77 19.82 -7.02
CA HIS A 96 -11.42 19.91 -5.60
C HIS A 96 -10.03 19.26 -5.39
N ASN A 97 -9.39 19.50 -4.26
CA ASN A 97 -8.22 18.73 -3.85
C ASN A 97 -8.53 17.22 -3.82
N ALA A 98 -7.54 16.40 -4.09
CA ALA A 98 -7.64 14.95 -3.92
C ALA A 98 -7.87 14.59 -2.46
N ILE A 99 -8.90 13.79 -2.17
CA ILE A 99 -9.13 13.29 -0.80
C ILE A 99 -8.27 12.03 -0.62
N VAL A 100 -7.33 12.11 0.33
CA VAL A 100 -6.30 11.10 0.53
C VAL A 100 -6.88 9.85 1.22
N TRP A 101 -6.26 8.70 1.02
CA TRP A 101 -6.64 7.43 1.64
C TRP A 101 -6.71 7.48 3.18
N GLN A 102 -5.93 8.35 3.82
CA GLN A 102 -5.90 8.56 5.28
C GLN A 102 -7.08 9.39 5.81
N ASP A 103 -7.81 10.07 4.90
CA ASP A 103 -8.89 11.00 5.27
C ASP A 103 -10.08 10.29 5.92
N ARG A 104 -10.61 10.87 6.98
CA ARG A 104 -11.71 10.30 7.78
C ARG A 104 -13.04 11.06 7.67
N ARG A 105 -13.15 12.10 6.79
CA ARG A 105 -14.36 12.94 6.68
C ARG A 105 -15.63 12.16 6.35
N THR A 106 -15.52 11.04 5.67
CA THR A 106 -16.66 10.20 5.28
C THR A 106 -17.01 9.11 6.32
N ALA A 107 -16.37 9.12 7.51
CA ALA A 107 -16.61 8.11 8.55
C ALA A 107 -18.09 8.03 8.99
N ALA A 108 -18.80 9.17 9.07
CA ALA A 108 -20.22 9.18 9.40
C ALA A 108 -21.09 8.52 8.31
N MET A 109 -20.75 8.72 7.02
CA MET A 109 -21.41 8.03 5.90
C MET A 109 -21.22 6.53 6.01
N CYS A 110 -19.95 6.08 6.20
CA CYS A 110 -19.64 4.66 6.34
C CYS A 110 -20.39 4.02 7.53
N ARG A 111 -20.48 4.70 8.68
CA ARG A 111 -21.28 4.21 9.82
C ARG A 111 -22.75 4.05 9.45
N ARG A 112 -23.41 5.06 8.87
CA ARG A 112 -24.83 4.97 8.45
C ARG A 112 -25.08 3.80 7.50
N LEU A 113 -24.20 3.58 6.52
CA LEU A 113 -24.32 2.46 5.59
C LEU A 113 -24.10 1.11 6.30
N LYS A 114 -23.17 1.05 7.26
CA LYS A 114 -22.91 -0.14 8.07
C LYS A 114 -24.15 -0.48 8.95
N ASP A 115 -24.73 0.52 9.61
CA ASP A 115 -25.92 0.37 10.43
C ASP A 115 -27.14 -0.06 9.59
N ALA A 116 -27.17 0.32 8.31
CA ALA A 116 -28.16 -0.15 7.33
C ALA A 116 -27.88 -1.59 6.80
N GLY A 117 -26.82 -2.27 7.28
CA GLY A 117 -26.52 -3.65 6.94
C GLY A 117 -25.83 -3.86 5.58
N THR A 118 -25.31 -2.80 4.94
CA THR A 118 -24.75 -2.89 3.57
C THR A 118 -23.31 -3.43 3.51
N GLU A 119 -22.59 -3.51 4.64
CA GLU A 119 -21.18 -3.95 4.67
C GLU A 119 -20.97 -5.33 4.03
N ALA A 120 -21.88 -6.28 4.29
CA ALA A 120 -21.79 -7.63 3.73
C ALA A 120 -21.87 -7.65 2.19
N GLN A 121 -22.69 -6.78 1.60
CA GLN A 121 -22.80 -6.64 0.14
C GLN A 121 -21.50 -6.09 -0.46
N ILE A 122 -20.89 -5.09 0.17
CA ILE A 122 -19.62 -4.51 -0.25
C ILE A 122 -18.53 -5.56 -0.14
N ALA A 123 -18.37 -6.19 1.03
CA ALA A 123 -17.33 -7.18 1.27
C ALA A 123 -17.41 -8.38 0.32
N THR A 124 -18.61 -8.83 -0.02
CA THR A 124 -18.78 -9.98 -0.93
C THR A 124 -18.34 -9.67 -2.36
N ARG A 125 -18.57 -8.43 -2.86
CA ARG A 125 -18.20 -8.07 -4.24
C ARG A 125 -16.76 -7.55 -4.35
N THR A 126 -16.31 -6.81 -3.34
CA THR A 126 -15.05 -6.07 -3.43
C THR A 126 -13.91 -6.69 -2.63
N GLY A 127 -14.21 -7.59 -1.71
CA GLY A 127 -13.26 -8.09 -0.71
C GLY A 127 -12.86 -7.07 0.35
N LEU A 128 -13.47 -5.87 0.35
CA LEU A 128 -13.12 -4.75 1.22
C LEU A 128 -14.13 -4.61 2.36
N LEU A 129 -13.73 -3.91 3.41
CA LEU A 129 -14.60 -3.46 4.49
C LEU A 129 -15.27 -2.12 4.11
N LEU A 130 -16.34 -1.77 4.81
CA LEU A 130 -16.95 -0.44 4.67
C LEU A 130 -16.21 0.56 5.56
N ASP A 131 -15.25 1.27 4.99
CA ASP A 131 -14.38 2.23 5.68
C ASP A 131 -14.09 3.46 4.81
N PRO A 132 -13.91 4.66 5.39
CA PRO A 132 -13.45 5.87 4.68
C PRO A 132 -12.14 5.71 3.92
N TYR A 133 -11.38 4.69 4.20
CA TYR A 133 -10.15 4.35 3.51
C TYR A 133 -10.34 4.25 1.99
N PHE A 134 -11.42 3.63 1.53
CA PHE A 134 -11.68 3.35 0.11
C PHE A 134 -12.31 4.53 -0.64
N SER A 135 -12.18 4.54 -1.98
CA SER A 135 -12.49 5.72 -2.82
C SER A 135 -13.99 6.08 -2.86
N ALA A 136 -14.90 5.09 -2.86
CA ALA A 136 -16.32 5.31 -3.14
C ALA A 136 -16.97 6.39 -2.28
N SER A 137 -16.74 6.37 -0.97
CA SER A 137 -17.30 7.36 -0.04
C SER A 137 -16.73 8.77 -0.26
N LYS A 138 -15.46 8.87 -0.69
CA LYS A 138 -14.81 10.14 -1.02
C LYS A 138 -15.39 10.77 -2.29
N ILE A 139 -15.66 9.94 -3.31
CA ILE A 139 -16.32 10.40 -4.55
C ILE A 139 -17.72 10.91 -4.22
N ALA A 140 -18.51 10.12 -3.47
CA ALA A 140 -19.83 10.52 -3.05
C ALA A 140 -19.82 11.87 -2.32
N TRP A 141 -18.84 12.05 -1.42
CA TRP A 141 -18.66 13.31 -0.69
C TRP A 141 -18.37 14.48 -1.64
N LEU A 142 -17.46 14.31 -2.61
CA LEU A 142 -17.13 15.35 -3.59
C LEU A 142 -18.37 15.76 -4.40
N LEU A 143 -19.16 14.78 -4.85
CA LEU A 143 -20.38 15.05 -5.63
C LEU A 143 -21.45 15.79 -4.82
N ASP A 144 -21.50 15.60 -3.50
CA ASP A 144 -22.47 16.23 -2.61
C ASP A 144 -22.05 17.62 -2.13
N HIS A 145 -20.72 17.90 -2.05
CA HIS A 145 -20.21 19.11 -1.40
C HIS A 145 -19.61 20.12 -2.39
N VAL A 146 -19.27 19.71 -3.61
CA VAL A 146 -18.83 20.65 -4.65
C VAL A 146 -20.05 21.12 -5.43
N PRO A 147 -20.35 22.44 -5.46
CA PRO A 147 -21.55 22.96 -6.12
C PRO A 147 -21.66 22.52 -7.59
N GLY A 148 -22.82 21.95 -7.95
CA GLY A 148 -23.14 21.48 -9.30
C GLY A 148 -22.37 20.23 -9.75
N ALA A 149 -21.56 19.61 -8.90
CA ALA A 149 -20.74 18.46 -9.28
C ALA A 149 -21.61 17.24 -9.63
N ARG A 150 -22.67 16.98 -8.88
CA ARG A 150 -23.54 15.82 -9.10
C ARG A 150 -24.25 15.89 -10.46
N GLU A 151 -24.82 17.04 -10.81
CA GLU A 151 -25.49 17.27 -12.09
C GLU A 151 -24.48 17.18 -13.24
N ARG A 152 -23.30 17.73 -13.10
CA ARG A 152 -22.22 17.65 -14.09
C ARG A 152 -21.75 16.20 -14.29
N ALA A 153 -21.62 15.44 -13.19
CA ALA A 153 -21.27 14.03 -13.24
C ALA A 153 -22.33 13.20 -13.99
N GLN A 154 -23.63 13.47 -13.73
CA GLN A 154 -24.74 12.82 -14.43
C GLN A 154 -24.75 13.11 -15.95
N ARG A 155 -24.30 14.31 -16.35
CA ARG A 155 -24.15 14.67 -17.77
C ARG A 155 -22.86 14.15 -18.40
N GLY A 156 -22.01 13.42 -17.65
CA GLY A 156 -20.73 12.87 -18.14
C GLY A 156 -19.62 13.92 -18.31
N GLU A 157 -19.77 15.12 -17.75
CA GLU A 157 -18.79 16.21 -17.84
C GLU A 157 -17.58 16.01 -16.90
N LEU A 158 -17.73 15.17 -15.87
CA LEU A 158 -16.67 14.89 -14.92
C LEU A 158 -16.09 13.50 -15.13
N ALA A 159 -14.80 13.38 -14.84
CA ALA A 159 -14.09 12.11 -14.73
C ALA A 159 -13.65 11.89 -13.29
N PHE A 160 -13.62 10.64 -12.86
CA PHE A 160 -13.01 10.19 -11.63
C PHE A 160 -11.82 9.29 -11.96
N GLY A 161 -10.83 9.30 -11.08
CA GLY A 161 -9.78 8.30 -11.04
C GLY A 161 -9.06 8.29 -9.70
N THR A 162 -8.40 7.20 -9.42
CA THR A 162 -7.28 7.16 -8.50
C THR A 162 -6.11 7.93 -9.13
N VAL A 163 -5.05 8.13 -8.39
CA VAL A 163 -3.93 9.00 -8.84
C VAL A 163 -3.34 8.56 -10.18
N ASP A 164 -3.25 7.25 -10.43
CA ASP A 164 -2.80 6.68 -11.72
C ASP A 164 -3.63 7.19 -12.91
N SER A 165 -4.98 7.15 -12.80
CA SER A 165 -5.87 7.62 -13.87
C SER A 165 -5.70 9.11 -14.14
N PHE A 166 -5.55 9.91 -13.09
CA PHE A 166 -5.29 11.34 -13.24
C PHE A 166 -3.94 11.60 -13.91
N LEU A 167 -2.89 10.89 -13.49
CA LEU A 167 -1.56 10.99 -14.11
C LEU A 167 -1.59 10.52 -15.57
N LEU A 168 -2.27 9.41 -15.85
CA LEU A 168 -2.44 8.91 -17.21
C LEU A 168 -3.16 9.94 -18.10
N TRP A 169 -4.27 10.52 -17.61
CA TRP A 169 -4.98 11.58 -18.29
C TRP A 169 -4.07 12.77 -18.63
N ARG A 170 -3.28 13.21 -17.66
CA ARG A 170 -2.35 14.35 -17.83
C ARG A 170 -1.18 13.99 -18.78
N LEU A 171 -0.60 12.80 -18.64
CA LEU A 171 0.50 12.33 -19.50
C LEU A 171 0.07 12.19 -20.97
N THR A 172 -1.19 11.80 -21.22
CA THR A 172 -1.73 11.59 -22.58
C THR A 172 -2.49 12.80 -23.11
N ALA A 173 -2.40 13.98 -22.47
CA ALA A 173 -3.16 15.18 -22.81
C ALA A 173 -4.67 14.94 -22.96
N GLY A 174 -5.25 14.10 -22.10
CA GLY A 174 -6.68 13.79 -22.08
C GLY A 174 -7.13 12.67 -23.04
N ALA A 175 -6.20 12.06 -23.77
CA ALA A 175 -6.55 11.04 -24.76
C ALA A 175 -7.00 9.71 -24.13
N VAL A 176 -6.52 9.37 -22.92
CA VAL A 176 -6.82 8.10 -22.25
C VAL A 176 -7.35 8.32 -20.84
N HIS A 177 -8.52 7.75 -20.56
CA HIS A 177 -9.13 7.66 -19.23
C HIS A 177 -9.25 6.21 -18.83
N ALA A 178 -8.20 5.68 -18.22
CA ALA A 178 -8.12 4.28 -17.80
C ALA A 178 -7.43 4.15 -16.43
N THR A 179 -7.59 3.01 -15.81
CA THR A 179 -6.91 2.55 -14.60
C THR A 179 -6.55 1.08 -14.76
N ASP A 180 -5.78 0.52 -13.83
CA ASP A 180 -5.54 -0.91 -13.79
C ASP A 180 -6.48 -1.64 -12.80
N ALA A 181 -6.51 -2.96 -12.91
CA ALA A 181 -7.36 -3.79 -12.06
C ALA A 181 -7.02 -3.67 -10.56
N THR A 182 -5.74 -3.43 -10.21
CA THR A 182 -5.33 -3.31 -8.81
C THR A 182 -5.86 -2.02 -8.17
N ASN A 183 -5.75 -0.88 -8.85
CA ASN A 183 -6.33 0.38 -8.39
C ASN A 183 -7.86 0.33 -8.38
N ALA A 184 -8.50 -0.21 -9.42
CA ALA A 184 -9.94 -0.39 -9.48
C ALA A 184 -10.46 -1.20 -8.26
N SER A 185 -9.77 -2.28 -7.88
CA SER A 185 -10.14 -3.13 -6.75
C SER A 185 -10.15 -2.39 -5.40
N ARG A 186 -9.50 -1.21 -5.30
CA ARG A 186 -9.41 -0.42 -4.06
C ARG A 186 -10.48 0.67 -3.94
N THR A 187 -11.35 0.78 -4.93
CA THR A 187 -12.34 1.86 -4.97
C THR A 187 -13.60 1.61 -4.15
N ALA A 188 -13.89 0.36 -3.77
CA ALA A 188 -15.17 -0.13 -3.26
C ALA A 188 -16.34 0.02 -4.27
N LEU A 189 -16.02 0.17 -5.57
CA LEU A 189 -16.98 0.21 -6.68
C LEU A 189 -16.80 -0.95 -7.67
N TYR A 190 -15.67 -1.68 -7.58
CA TYR A 190 -15.28 -2.72 -8.51
C TYR A 190 -15.58 -4.11 -7.94
N ASP A 191 -16.28 -4.93 -8.73
CA ASP A 191 -16.50 -6.34 -8.39
C ASP A 191 -15.27 -7.14 -8.80
N ILE A 192 -14.49 -7.61 -7.82
CA ILE A 192 -13.23 -8.32 -8.06
C ILE A 192 -13.43 -9.72 -8.65
N HIS A 193 -14.63 -10.29 -8.55
CA HIS A 193 -14.96 -11.61 -9.10
C HIS A 193 -15.42 -11.51 -10.55
N ALA A 194 -16.24 -10.49 -10.86
CA ALA A 194 -16.71 -10.23 -12.22
C ALA A 194 -15.69 -9.43 -13.06
N ASN A 195 -14.68 -8.86 -12.42
CA ASN A 195 -13.68 -7.97 -13.04
C ASN A 195 -14.31 -6.79 -13.80
N THR A 196 -15.31 -6.14 -13.18
CA THR A 196 -16.02 -5.00 -13.74
C THR A 196 -16.50 -4.03 -12.68
N TRP A 197 -16.80 -2.80 -13.06
CA TRP A 197 -17.51 -1.86 -12.19
C TRP A 197 -18.89 -2.41 -11.85
N SER A 198 -19.29 -2.28 -10.60
CA SER A 198 -20.57 -2.81 -10.09
C SER A 198 -21.63 -1.72 -10.08
N ASP A 199 -22.65 -1.84 -10.94
CA ASP A 199 -23.78 -0.90 -10.97
C ASP A 199 -24.48 -0.79 -9.61
N ALA A 200 -24.57 -1.91 -8.87
CA ALA A 200 -25.18 -1.93 -7.55
C ALA A 200 -24.37 -1.12 -6.53
N LEU A 201 -23.03 -1.16 -6.58
CA LEU A 201 -22.17 -0.35 -5.71
C LEU A 201 -22.14 1.11 -6.16
N CYS A 202 -22.13 1.36 -7.46
CA CYS A 202 -22.25 2.71 -8.02
C CYS A 202 -23.55 3.37 -7.55
N ALA A 203 -24.67 2.66 -7.61
CA ALA A 203 -25.97 3.13 -7.12
C ALA A 203 -25.96 3.36 -5.59
N LEU A 204 -25.37 2.45 -4.81
CA LEU A 204 -25.27 2.55 -3.34
C LEU A 204 -24.56 3.84 -2.90
N PHE A 205 -23.46 4.19 -3.57
CA PHE A 205 -22.68 5.40 -3.28
C PHE A 205 -23.13 6.63 -4.10
N GLY A 206 -24.09 6.48 -5.01
CA GLY A 206 -24.57 7.56 -5.88
C GLY A 206 -23.48 8.05 -6.84
N VAL A 207 -22.61 7.17 -7.33
CA VAL A 207 -21.54 7.49 -8.28
C VAL A 207 -21.99 7.14 -9.69
N PRO A 208 -22.13 8.13 -10.62
CA PRO A 208 -22.49 7.84 -12.00
C PRO A 208 -21.42 6.99 -12.71
N PRO A 209 -21.77 5.85 -13.33
CA PRO A 209 -20.80 5.01 -14.05
C PRO A 209 -20.02 5.74 -15.15
N ALA A 210 -20.62 6.77 -15.76
CA ALA A 210 -19.98 7.58 -16.81
C ALA A 210 -18.70 8.32 -16.32
N MET A 211 -18.50 8.45 -15.00
CA MET A 211 -17.29 9.04 -14.42
C MET A 211 -16.12 8.07 -14.35
N LEU A 212 -16.39 6.76 -14.40
CA LEU A 212 -15.40 5.74 -14.10
C LEU A 212 -14.47 5.49 -15.29
N PRO A 213 -13.17 5.21 -15.04
CA PRO A 213 -12.21 4.90 -16.09
C PRO A 213 -12.41 3.48 -16.65
N GLU A 214 -11.91 3.23 -17.85
CA GLU A 214 -11.73 1.88 -18.38
C GLU A 214 -10.72 1.11 -17.50
N VAL A 215 -11.00 -0.17 -17.20
CA VAL A 215 -10.11 -1.01 -16.38
C VAL A 215 -9.32 -1.95 -17.28
N ARG A 216 -8.00 -1.81 -17.27
CA ARG A 216 -7.06 -2.61 -18.07
C ARG A 216 -6.22 -3.54 -17.17
N ASP A 217 -5.47 -4.44 -17.80
CA ASP A 217 -4.46 -5.25 -17.13
C ASP A 217 -3.31 -4.38 -16.62
N CYS A 218 -2.60 -4.84 -15.59
CA CYS A 218 -1.48 -4.10 -15.02
C CYS A 218 -0.36 -3.85 -16.06
N ALA A 219 -0.13 -4.82 -16.96
CA ALA A 219 0.74 -4.68 -18.13
C ALA A 219 -0.16 -4.61 -19.38
N ALA A 220 -0.35 -3.42 -19.93
CA ALA A 220 -1.24 -3.15 -21.07
C ALA A 220 -0.79 -1.93 -21.85
N ASP A 221 -1.40 -1.70 -23.00
CA ASP A 221 -1.25 -0.44 -23.74
C ASP A 221 -2.11 0.65 -23.10
N TYR A 222 -1.48 1.62 -22.46
CA TYR A 222 -2.13 2.80 -21.88
C TYR A 222 -1.97 4.06 -22.76
N GLY A 223 -1.47 3.92 -23.99
CA GLY A 223 -1.26 5.01 -24.92
C GLY A 223 0.14 5.61 -24.87
N LEU A 224 0.26 6.82 -25.39
CA LEU A 224 1.51 7.55 -25.54
C LEU A 224 1.47 8.85 -24.73
N THR A 225 2.60 9.27 -24.18
CA THR A 225 2.70 10.60 -23.61
C THR A 225 2.60 11.67 -24.70
N ALA A 226 2.05 12.83 -24.35
CA ALA A 226 2.12 14.01 -25.19
C ALA A 226 3.60 14.37 -25.44
N PRO A 227 4.00 14.57 -26.72
CA PRO A 227 5.41 14.81 -27.06
C PRO A 227 6.04 16.02 -26.34
N GLU A 228 5.23 17.03 -26.04
CA GLU A 228 5.65 18.27 -25.36
C GLU A 228 6.19 18.01 -23.95
N LEU A 229 5.81 16.90 -23.34
CA LEU A 229 6.22 16.55 -22.00
C LEU A 229 7.69 16.10 -21.93
N PHE A 230 8.16 15.37 -22.93
CA PHE A 230 9.49 14.77 -22.95
C PHE A 230 10.30 15.06 -24.22
N GLY A 231 9.76 15.87 -25.15
CA GLY A 231 10.35 16.09 -26.47
C GLY A 231 10.11 14.94 -27.45
N THR A 232 9.45 13.86 -27.03
CA THR A 232 9.05 12.70 -27.82
C THR A 232 7.87 12.00 -27.14
N ALA A 233 7.09 11.24 -27.90
CA ALA A 233 6.04 10.39 -27.36
C ALA A 233 6.66 9.11 -26.78
N ILE A 234 6.40 8.83 -25.49
CA ILE A 234 6.86 7.63 -24.80
C ILE A 234 5.66 6.73 -24.48
N PRO A 235 5.69 5.43 -24.81
CA PRO A 235 4.62 4.51 -24.46
C PRO A 235 4.42 4.37 -22.94
N ILE A 236 3.18 4.33 -22.47
CA ILE A 236 2.81 4.00 -21.10
C ILE A 236 2.32 2.56 -21.11
N ARG A 237 3.00 1.65 -20.41
CA ARG A 237 2.81 0.20 -20.59
C ARG A 237 2.57 -0.58 -19.29
N GLY A 238 2.62 0.07 -18.13
CA GLY A 238 2.41 -0.58 -16.85
C GLY A 238 1.78 0.35 -15.83
N ILE A 239 0.77 -0.12 -15.12
CA ILE A 239 0.15 0.59 -13.98
C ILE A 239 -0.17 -0.43 -12.89
N ALA A 240 0.11 -0.10 -11.63
CA ALA A 240 -0.36 -0.83 -10.48
C ALA A 240 -0.39 0.06 -9.22
N GLY A 241 -1.27 -0.25 -8.28
CA GLY A 241 -1.20 0.32 -6.94
C GLY A 241 0.14 0.01 -6.25
N ASP A 242 0.61 0.89 -5.39
CA ASP A 242 1.95 0.82 -4.77
C ASP A 242 2.27 -0.53 -4.11
N GLN A 243 1.32 -1.09 -3.34
CA GLN A 243 1.53 -2.35 -2.63
C GLN A 243 1.53 -3.56 -3.56
N GLN A 244 0.73 -3.51 -4.62
CA GLN A 244 0.69 -4.51 -5.68
C GLN A 244 1.95 -4.43 -6.55
N ALA A 245 2.38 -3.22 -6.91
CA ALA A 245 3.66 -3.01 -7.59
C ALA A 245 4.83 -3.55 -6.75
N ALA A 246 4.83 -3.31 -5.42
CA ALA A 246 5.85 -3.88 -4.53
C ALA A 246 5.82 -5.42 -4.49
N LEU A 247 4.62 -6.03 -4.49
CA LEU A 247 4.48 -7.50 -4.57
C LEU A 247 5.12 -8.05 -5.85
N ILE A 248 4.86 -7.40 -6.99
CA ILE A 248 5.45 -7.73 -8.29
C ILE A 248 6.97 -7.51 -8.26
N GLY A 249 7.43 -6.35 -7.76
CA GLY A 249 8.85 -6.03 -7.66
C GLY A 249 9.64 -6.95 -6.73
N GLN A 250 8.98 -7.51 -5.71
CA GLN A 250 9.48 -8.59 -4.88
C GLN A 250 9.41 -9.97 -5.56
N ALA A 251 8.92 -10.03 -6.79
CA ALA A 251 8.73 -11.28 -7.54
C ALA A 251 7.90 -12.33 -6.79
N CYS A 252 6.85 -11.89 -6.08
CA CYS A 252 5.94 -12.77 -5.34
C CYS A 252 4.83 -13.30 -6.27
N PHE A 253 5.19 -14.04 -7.32
CA PHE A 253 4.24 -14.53 -8.33
C PHE A 253 3.58 -15.88 -8.00
N ALA A 254 4.17 -16.67 -7.12
CA ALA A 254 3.57 -17.94 -6.74
C ALA A 254 2.60 -17.78 -5.54
N PRO A 255 1.49 -18.54 -5.51
CA PRO A 255 0.61 -18.60 -4.35
C PRO A 255 1.38 -18.98 -3.08
N GLY A 256 1.07 -18.31 -1.97
CA GLY A 256 1.76 -18.46 -0.68
C GLY A 256 2.99 -17.56 -0.52
N MET A 257 3.48 -16.89 -1.58
CA MET A 257 4.52 -15.88 -1.45
C MET A 257 3.94 -14.59 -0.88
N MET A 258 4.73 -13.91 -0.06
CA MET A 258 4.29 -12.74 0.67
C MET A 258 5.37 -11.67 0.74
N LYS A 259 4.94 -10.42 0.63
CA LYS A 259 5.79 -9.26 0.92
C LYS A 259 5.23 -8.41 2.04
N SER A 260 6.08 -7.66 2.71
CA SER A 260 5.69 -6.62 3.65
C SER A 260 6.56 -5.38 3.49
N THR A 261 5.91 -4.24 3.27
CA THR A 261 6.57 -2.93 3.12
C THR A 261 6.50 -2.15 4.41
N TYR A 262 7.63 -1.84 5.01
CA TYR A 262 7.77 -1.14 6.29
C TYR A 262 8.16 0.33 6.09
N GLY A 263 7.15 1.19 5.94
CA GLY A 263 7.27 2.64 5.88
C GLY A 263 6.78 3.32 7.16
N THR A 264 6.04 4.43 7.04
CA THR A 264 5.33 5.08 8.16
C THR A 264 4.34 4.12 8.82
N GLY A 265 3.54 3.41 8.02
CA GLY A 265 2.82 2.20 8.37
C GLY A 265 3.49 0.96 7.77
N CYS A 266 2.82 -0.18 7.87
CA CYS A 266 3.26 -1.41 7.22
C CYS A 266 2.09 -2.05 6.47
N PHE A 267 2.37 -2.60 5.28
CA PHE A 267 1.40 -3.26 4.43
C PHE A 267 1.94 -4.63 3.99
N ALA A 268 1.29 -5.68 4.50
CA ALA A 268 1.59 -7.05 4.10
C ALA A 268 0.59 -7.53 3.04
N VAL A 269 1.08 -8.14 1.97
CA VAL A 269 0.26 -8.72 0.90
C VAL A 269 0.73 -10.14 0.64
N LEU A 270 -0.19 -11.08 0.79
CA LEU A 270 -0.04 -12.49 0.48
C LEU A 270 -0.65 -12.78 -0.89
N ASN A 271 0.08 -13.39 -1.80
CA ASN A 271 -0.46 -13.91 -3.05
C ASN A 271 -1.30 -15.16 -2.78
N THR A 272 -2.59 -15.13 -3.13
CA THR A 272 -3.53 -16.24 -2.92
C THR A 272 -3.85 -17.01 -4.22
N GLY A 273 -3.17 -16.65 -5.33
CA GLY A 273 -3.40 -17.26 -6.64
C GLY A 273 -4.74 -16.87 -7.26
N ALA A 274 -5.40 -17.80 -7.93
CA ALA A 274 -6.66 -17.56 -8.63
C ALA A 274 -7.89 -17.49 -7.70
N THR A 275 -7.70 -17.54 -6.38
CA THR A 275 -8.81 -17.58 -5.41
C THR A 275 -8.85 -16.32 -4.56
N ALA A 276 -9.94 -15.56 -4.63
CA ALA A 276 -10.22 -14.49 -3.69
C ALA A 276 -10.66 -15.09 -2.34
N ILE A 277 -9.83 -14.94 -1.32
CA ILE A 277 -10.10 -15.47 0.03
C ILE A 277 -11.10 -14.55 0.73
N LYS A 278 -12.23 -15.06 1.15
CA LYS A 278 -13.16 -14.32 2.01
C LYS A 278 -12.60 -14.30 3.44
N SER A 279 -12.10 -13.16 3.87
CA SER A 279 -11.56 -13.02 5.22
C SER A 279 -12.63 -13.06 6.29
N ARG A 280 -12.37 -13.83 7.36
CA ARG A 280 -13.14 -13.84 8.62
C ARG A 280 -12.40 -13.10 9.73
N HIS A 281 -11.14 -12.73 9.48
CA HIS A 281 -10.25 -12.03 10.41
C HIS A 281 -10.03 -10.56 10.02
N ARG A 282 -11.01 -9.98 9.26
CA ARG A 282 -11.03 -8.56 8.87
C ARG A 282 -9.80 -8.12 8.04
N LEU A 283 -9.19 -9.04 7.30
CA LEU A 283 -8.22 -8.73 6.26
C LEU A 283 -8.95 -8.32 4.97
N LEU A 284 -8.23 -7.74 4.03
CA LEU A 284 -8.78 -7.26 2.78
C LEU A 284 -8.40 -8.20 1.64
N SER A 285 -9.39 -8.73 0.91
CA SER A 285 -9.14 -9.39 -0.36
C SER A 285 -9.05 -8.33 -1.45
N THR A 286 -8.06 -8.47 -2.34
CA THR A 286 -7.79 -7.49 -3.39
C THR A 286 -7.25 -8.20 -4.63
N ILE A 287 -7.24 -7.51 -5.76
CA ILE A 287 -6.49 -7.99 -6.93
C ILE A 287 -5.02 -7.69 -6.69
N ALA A 288 -4.18 -8.74 -6.69
CA ALA A 288 -2.73 -8.63 -6.58
C ALA A 288 -2.12 -8.13 -7.89
N TYR A 289 -2.59 -8.66 -9.02
CA TYR A 289 -2.31 -8.20 -10.38
C TYR A 289 -3.26 -8.91 -11.37
N ARG A 290 -3.43 -8.30 -12.55
CA ARG A 290 -4.08 -8.94 -13.70
C ARG A 290 -3.13 -8.83 -14.90
N LEU A 291 -2.78 -9.97 -15.47
CA LEU A 291 -1.84 -10.10 -16.59
C LEU A 291 -2.41 -11.03 -17.64
N GLY A 292 -2.46 -10.61 -18.90
CA GLY A 292 -3.01 -11.40 -19.99
C GLY A 292 -4.47 -11.85 -19.78
N GLY A 293 -5.27 -11.03 -19.09
CA GLY A 293 -6.65 -11.33 -18.70
C GLY A 293 -6.80 -12.20 -17.45
N GLU A 294 -5.71 -12.80 -16.94
CA GLU A 294 -5.72 -13.68 -15.78
C GLU A 294 -5.56 -12.89 -14.48
N THR A 295 -6.52 -13.04 -13.57
CA THR A 295 -6.53 -12.37 -12.28
C THR A 295 -5.86 -13.20 -11.20
N THR A 296 -4.85 -12.62 -10.55
CA THR A 296 -4.28 -13.15 -9.31
C THR A 296 -4.75 -12.30 -8.15
N TYR A 297 -5.23 -12.96 -7.09
CA TYR A 297 -5.72 -12.30 -5.89
C TYR A 297 -4.66 -12.22 -4.79
N GLY A 298 -4.88 -11.30 -3.87
CA GLY A 298 -4.07 -11.14 -2.68
C GLY A 298 -4.91 -10.93 -1.44
N LEU A 299 -4.37 -11.35 -0.30
CA LEU A 299 -4.90 -11.05 1.02
C LEU A 299 -4.01 -10.01 1.67
N GLU A 300 -4.59 -8.85 2.01
CA GLU A 300 -3.86 -7.69 2.53
C GLU A 300 -4.20 -7.43 3.99
N GLY A 301 -3.18 -7.14 4.79
CA GLY A 301 -3.31 -6.58 6.13
C GLY A 301 -2.45 -5.33 6.28
N SER A 302 -2.95 -4.35 7.02
CA SER A 302 -2.27 -3.07 7.24
C SER A 302 -2.07 -2.78 8.72
N ILE A 303 -0.87 -2.30 9.04
CA ILE A 303 -0.46 -1.75 10.32
C ILE A 303 -0.34 -0.24 10.14
N PHE A 304 -1.11 0.55 10.90
CA PHE A 304 -1.12 2.00 10.71
C PHE A 304 0.15 2.67 11.24
N ILE A 305 0.72 2.14 12.31
CA ILE A 305 1.88 2.70 13.00
C ILE A 305 3.03 1.68 12.98
N ALA A 306 3.98 1.90 12.08
CA ALA A 306 5.25 1.18 12.02
C ALA A 306 6.42 2.15 12.25
N GLY A 307 7.04 2.70 11.22
CA GLY A 307 8.07 3.73 11.35
C GLY A 307 7.60 4.98 12.07
N ALA A 308 6.28 5.25 12.07
CA ALA A 308 5.69 6.35 12.83
C ALA A 308 5.93 6.22 14.35
N ALA A 309 6.08 5.00 14.91
CA ALA A 309 6.45 4.82 16.32
C ALA A 309 7.86 5.35 16.59
N VAL A 310 8.79 5.12 15.67
CA VAL A 310 10.16 5.64 15.75
C VAL A 310 10.18 7.17 15.60
N GLN A 311 9.40 7.70 14.67
CA GLN A 311 9.25 9.16 14.49
C GLN A 311 8.68 9.81 15.76
N TRP A 312 7.70 9.19 16.40
CA TRP A 312 7.14 9.68 17.67
C TRP A 312 8.19 9.73 18.79
N LEU A 313 9.04 8.69 18.93
CA LEU A 313 10.15 8.71 19.90
C LEU A 313 11.15 9.82 19.61
N ARG A 314 11.43 10.11 18.32
CA ARG A 314 12.39 11.15 17.90
C ARG A 314 11.80 12.56 18.03
N ASP A 315 10.62 12.79 17.44
CA ASP A 315 10.06 14.15 17.24
C ASP A 315 9.13 14.56 18.38
N GLY A 316 8.32 13.61 18.90
CA GLY A 316 7.35 13.81 19.96
C GLY A 316 7.99 13.77 21.34
N LEU A 317 8.60 12.65 21.69
CA LEU A 317 9.25 12.47 23.00
C LEU A 317 10.69 12.99 23.05
N ARG A 318 11.38 13.07 21.90
CA ARG A 318 12.77 13.53 21.77
C ARG A 318 13.76 12.69 22.60
N VAL A 319 13.47 11.39 22.76
CA VAL A 319 14.31 10.44 23.50
C VAL A 319 15.22 9.64 22.58
N VAL A 320 15.06 9.76 21.27
CA VAL A 320 15.87 9.08 20.25
C VAL A 320 16.48 10.14 19.33
N PRO A 321 17.81 10.16 19.10
CA PRO A 321 18.46 11.20 18.32
C PRO A 321 18.15 11.08 16.81
N THR A 322 18.13 9.88 16.27
CA THR A 322 17.82 9.60 14.87
C THR A 322 17.12 8.24 14.73
N ALA A 323 16.37 8.04 13.64
CA ALA A 323 15.77 6.73 13.38
C ALA A 323 16.83 5.62 13.24
N ALA A 324 17.99 5.92 12.66
CA ALA A 324 19.08 4.96 12.51
C ALA A 324 19.68 4.50 13.85
N ALA A 325 19.64 5.33 14.89
CA ALA A 325 20.17 4.97 16.22
C ALA A 325 19.33 3.93 16.96
N THR A 326 18.04 3.77 16.59
CA THR A 326 17.10 2.92 17.34
C THR A 326 17.52 1.46 17.41
N GLY A 327 18.14 0.91 16.37
CA GLY A 327 18.63 -0.47 16.36
C GLY A 327 19.70 -0.71 17.43
N ALA A 328 20.72 0.14 17.51
CA ALA A 328 21.77 0.06 18.50
C ALA A 328 21.24 0.33 19.94
N MET A 329 20.30 1.26 20.10
CA MET A 329 19.63 1.51 21.36
C MET A 329 18.82 0.29 21.82
N ALA A 330 18.10 -0.36 20.93
CA ALA A 330 17.34 -1.57 21.22
C ALA A 330 18.24 -2.77 21.60
N GLU A 331 19.43 -2.86 21.01
CA GLU A 331 20.44 -3.85 21.34
C GLU A 331 21.03 -3.61 22.74
N ALA A 332 21.24 -2.34 23.12
CA ALA A 332 21.76 -1.93 24.42
C ALA A 332 20.72 -1.94 25.55
N ALA A 333 19.44 -2.18 25.23
CA ALA A 333 18.37 -2.21 26.22
C ALA A 333 18.52 -3.40 27.19
N ASP A 334 18.20 -3.19 28.47
CA ASP A 334 18.22 -4.24 29.50
C ASP A 334 17.29 -5.40 29.13
N ALA A 335 17.87 -6.58 28.92
CA ALA A 335 17.15 -7.78 28.53
C ALA A 335 16.14 -8.28 29.57
N SER A 336 16.29 -7.88 30.86
CA SER A 336 15.39 -8.26 31.94
C SER A 336 14.10 -7.44 31.98
N GLN A 337 14.04 -6.28 31.30
CA GLN A 337 12.85 -5.45 31.24
C GLN A 337 11.95 -5.83 30.04
N ASP A 338 10.71 -6.16 30.30
CA ASP A 338 9.70 -6.49 29.28
C ASP A 338 8.76 -5.28 29.06
N VAL A 339 9.31 -4.18 28.52
CA VAL A 339 8.51 -3.00 28.13
C VAL A 339 7.81 -3.27 26.81
N ILE A 340 6.49 -3.05 26.76
CA ILE A 340 5.66 -3.26 25.57
C ILE A 340 4.98 -1.94 25.20
N LEU A 341 5.13 -1.53 23.95
CA LEU A 341 4.38 -0.44 23.34
C LEU A 341 3.29 -1.02 22.44
N VAL A 342 2.02 -0.71 22.70
CA VAL A 342 0.92 -0.89 21.73
C VAL A 342 0.70 0.45 21.06
N PRO A 343 1.13 0.65 19.78
CA PRO A 343 1.19 1.97 19.15
C PRO A 343 -0.13 2.34 18.47
N ALA A 344 -1.25 2.28 19.20
CA ALA A 344 -2.58 2.61 18.69
C ALA A 344 -2.82 4.13 18.59
N PHE A 345 -1.87 4.91 18.04
CA PHE A 345 -1.93 6.38 18.00
C PHE A 345 -3.11 6.92 17.17
N VAL A 346 -3.53 6.16 16.17
CA VAL A 346 -4.70 6.45 15.31
C VAL A 346 -5.72 5.29 15.31
N GLY A 347 -5.75 4.54 16.41
CA GLY A 347 -6.44 3.26 16.49
C GLY A 347 -5.55 2.08 16.07
N LEU A 348 -6.11 0.88 16.11
CA LEU A 348 -5.48 -0.35 15.63
C LEU A 348 -6.06 -0.75 14.27
N GLY A 349 -5.19 -1.13 13.33
CA GLY A 349 -5.56 -1.68 12.03
C GLY A 349 -5.96 -3.15 12.11
N ALA A 350 -5.76 -3.89 11.01
CA ALA A 350 -6.03 -5.32 10.95
C ALA A 350 -5.16 -6.09 11.99
N PRO A 351 -5.70 -7.15 12.60
CA PRO A 351 -7.05 -7.69 12.45
C PRO A 351 -8.10 -7.03 13.37
N HIS A 352 -7.72 -6.08 14.22
CA HIS A 352 -8.56 -5.52 15.28
C HIS A 352 -9.58 -4.49 14.78
N TRP A 353 -9.17 -3.58 13.91
CA TRP A 353 -9.98 -2.45 13.38
C TRP A 353 -10.70 -1.65 14.47
N ASP A 354 -9.95 -1.29 15.51
CA ASP A 354 -10.45 -0.50 16.63
C ASP A 354 -9.97 0.95 16.51
N ALA A 355 -10.81 1.81 15.97
CA ALA A 355 -10.52 3.22 15.76
C ALA A 355 -10.46 4.04 17.07
N GLU A 356 -11.06 3.52 18.14
CA GLU A 356 -11.12 4.19 19.46
C GLU A 356 -9.97 3.77 20.38
N ALA A 357 -9.24 2.70 20.07
CA ALA A 357 -8.04 2.33 20.81
C ALA A 357 -7.02 3.47 20.77
N ARG A 358 -6.29 3.64 21.86
CA ARG A 358 -5.20 4.63 21.96
C ARG A 358 -3.93 3.95 22.46
N GLY A 359 -2.77 4.49 22.03
CA GLY A 359 -1.47 3.93 22.36
C GLY A 359 -1.24 3.79 23.86
N ALA A 360 -0.59 2.69 24.27
CA ALA A 360 -0.30 2.38 25.65
C ALA A 360 1.11 1.78 25.81
N LEU A 361 1.74 2.06 26.95
CA LEU A 361 2.99 1.46 27.39
C LEU A 361 2.74 0.60 28.63
N PHE A 362 3.26 -0.61 28.62
CA PHE A 362 3.17 -1.56 29.73
C PHE A 362 4.56 -1.98 30.21
N GLY A 363 4.68 -2.42 31.46
CA GLY A 363 5.92 -2.95 32.00
C GLY A 363 6.97 -1.90 32.35
N LEU A 364 6.58 -0.62 32.52
CA LEU A 364 7.52 0.43 32.94
C LEU A 364 7.97 0.23 34.37
N THR A 365 9.27 0.39 34.62
CA THR A 365 9.90 0.43 35.92
C THR A 365 10.61 1.77 36.10
N ARG A 366 11.17 2.04 37.28
CA ARG A 366 11.81 3.32 37.56
C ARG A 366 13.08 3.54 36.73
N ASP A 367 13.73 2.48 36.31
CA ASP A 367 14.96 2.46 35.52
C ASP A 367 14.74 2.25 34.03
N THR A 368 13.47 2.21 33.58
CA THR A 368 13.12 2.20 32.13
C THR A 368 13.59 3.48 31.49
N GLY A 369 14.44 3.37 30.46
CA GLY A 369 15.03 4.48 29.75
C GLY A 369 14.74 4.50 28.24
N PRO A 370 15.43 5.39 27.50
CA PRO A 370 15.26 5.53 26.06
C PRO A 370 15.55 4.25 25.26
N ASN A 371 16.47 3.40 25.75
CA ASN A 371 16.84 2.14 25.08
C ASN A 371 15.68 1.15 25.09
N GLU A 372 15.02 0.98 26.24
CA GLU A 372 13.86 0.11 26.42
C GLU A 372 12.68 0.61 25.58
N LEU A 373 12.47 1.93 25.50
CA LEU A 373 11.44 2.53 24.65
C LEU A 373 11.74 2.31 23.16
N ALA A 374 13.00 2.44 22.74
CA ALA A 374 13.42 2.16 21.37
C ALA A 374 13.15 0.69 21.00
N ARG A 375 13.53 -0.25 21.89
CA ARG A 375 13.26 -1.67 21.71
C ARG A 375 11.76 -1.96 21.62
N ALA A 376 10.97 -1.42 22.54
CA ALA A 376 9.52 -1.61 22.57
C ALA A 376 8.85 -1.10 21.28
N ALA A 377 9.29 0.03 20.73
CA ALA A 377 8.78 0.57 19.47
C ALA A 377 9.12 -0.33 18.28
N LEU A 378 10.35 -0.83 18.17
CA LEU A 378 10.74 -1.74 17.08
C LEU A 378 10.06 -3.12 17.23
N GLU A 379 9.98 -3.69 18.43
CA GLU A 379 9.29 -4.95 18.70
C GLU A 379 7.78 -4.84 18.42
N SER A 380 7.15 -3.68 18.66
CA SER A 380 5.73 -3.47 18.39
C SER A 380 5.37 -3.72 16.92
N VAL A 381 6.25 -3.34 16.01
CA VAL A 381 6.07 -3.59 14.56
C VAL A 381 6.16 -5.08 14.24
N CYS A 382 7.11 -5.78 14.90
CA CYS A 382 7.28 -7.22 14.74
C CYS A 382 6.04 -8.00 15.23
N PHE A 383 5.50 -7.62 16.38
CA PHE A 383 4.30 -8.25 16.95
C PHE A 383 3.05 -7.98 16.12
N GLN A 384 2.83 -6.74 15.68
CA GLN A 384 1.72 -6.43 14.79
C GLN A 384 1.82 -7.21 13.47
N THR A 385 3.05 -7.43 12.95
CA THR A 385 3.25 -8.28 11.77
C THR A 385 2.87 -9.73 12.05
N LEU A 386 3.19 -10.25 13.25
CA LEU A 386 2.77 -11.59 13.66
C LEU A 386 1.24 -11.71 13.71
N ASP A 387 0.55 -10.71 14.27
CA ASP A 387 -0.93 -10.70 14.32
C ASP A 387 -1.54 -10.75 12.91
N LEU A 388 -0.96 -10.01 11.95
CA LEU A 388 -1.39 -10.09 10.55
C LEU A 388 -1.16 -11.47 9.94
N LEU A 389 0.01 -12.06 10.17
CA LEU A 389 0.35 -13.38 9.64
C LEU A 389 -0.52 -14.49 10.23
N ASP A 390 -0.82 -14.41 11.52
CA ASP A 390 -1.71 -15.35 12.18
C ASP A 390 -3.14 -15.26 11.62
N ALA A 391 -3.62 -14.03 11.37
CA ALA A 391 -4.91 -13.79 10.72
C ALA A 391 -4.92 -14.34 9.26
N MET A 392 -3.86 -14.08 8.48
CA MET A 392 -3.72 -14.62 7.12
C MET A 392 -3.70 -16.14 7.10
N ARG A 393 -2.96 -16.78 8.01
CA ARG A 393 -2.92 -18.23 8.17
C ARG A 393 -4.28 -18.81 8.53
N ALA A 394 -5.03 -18.14 9.41
CA ALA A 394 -6.36 -18.57 9.80
C ALA A 394 -7.34 -18.47 8.63
N ASP A 395 -7.36 -17.34 7.90
CA ASP A 395 -8.21 -17.17 6.72
C ASP A 395 -7.88 -18.17 5.61
N CYS A 396 -6.58 -18.47 5.37
CA CYS A 396 -6.18 -19.49 4.40
C CYS A 396 -6.68 -20.89 4.80
N ARG A 397 -6.59 -21.26 6.08
CA ARG A 397 -7.12 -22.55 6.58
C ARG A 397 -8.63 -22.64 6.44
N ASP A 398 -9.35 -21.59 6.80
CA ASP A 398 -10.82 -21.54 6.74
C ASP A 398 -11.38 -21.66 5.31
N ASN A 399 -10.59 -21.26 4.32
CA ASN A 399 -10.94 -21.33 2.90
C ASN A 399 -10.32 -22.57 2.19
N ALA A 400 -9.61 -23.44 2.89
CA ALA A 400 -8.88 -24.58 2.32
C ALA A 400 -9.78 -25.72 1.82
N GLY A 401 -11.10 -25.66 1.97
CA GLY A 401 -12.05 -26.68 1.52
C GLY A 401 -12.12 -26.93 0.00
N ALA A 402 -11.36 -26.18 -0.82
CA ALA A 402 -11.39 -26.26 -2.29
C ALA A 402 -10.05 -26.60 -2.97
N ALA A 403 -8.93 -26.66 -2.25
CA ALA A 403 -7.63 -26.96 -2.87
C ALA A 403 -6.68 -27.66 -1.88
N GLU A 404 -6.65 -28.99 -1.95
CA GLU A 404 -5.67 -29.79 -1.23
C GLU A 404 -4.23 -29.32 -1.55
N GLY A 405 -3.48 -28.95 -0.50
CA GLY A 405 -2.03 -28.76 -0.53
C GLY A 405 -1.49 -27.35 -0.84
N ARG A 406 -2.28 -26.35 -1.22
CA ARG A 406 -1.77 -25.02 -1.64
C ARG A 406 -1.81 -23.91 -0.57
N ASN A 407 -2.50 -24.13 0.55
CA ASN A 407 -2.74 -23.09 1.56
C ASN A 407 -1.93 -23.25 2.86
N ASN A 408 -0.87 -24.06 2.84
CA ASN A 408 0.00 -24.18 4.01
C ASN A 408 1.09 -23.10 3.99
N LEU A 409 0.89 -22.01 4.75
CA LEU A 409 1.90 -20.96 4.96
C LEU A 409 3.04 -21.41 5.91
N SER A 410 3.13 -22.70 6.25
CA SER A 410 4.28 -23.23 6.98
C SER A 410 5.52 -23.18 6.07
N GLY A 411 6.56 -22.49 6.50
CA GLY A 411 7.76 -22.28 5.72
C GLY A 411 7.71 -21.09 4.74
N THR A 412 6.62 -20.30 4.72
CA THR A 412 6.58 -19.06 3.95
C THR A 412 7.66 -18.10 4.42
N VAL A 413 8.49 -17.66 3.47
CA VAL A 413 9.49 -16.61 3.69
C VAL A 413 8.82 -15.25 3.50
N LEU A 414 8.98 -14.36 4.48
CA LEU A 414 8.53 -12.98 4.37
C LEU A 414 9.58 -12.16 3.62
N ARG A 415 9.25 -11.65 2.43
CA ARG A 415 10.08 -10.68 1.70
C ARG A 415 9.75 -9.27 2.19
N VAL A 416 10.78 -8.50 2.54
CA VAL A 416 10.62 -7.19 3.18
C VAL A 416 11.26 -6.07 2.37
N ASP A 417 10.65 -4.86 2.45
CA ASP A 417 11.16 -3.63 1.88
C ASP A 417 10.68 -2.41 2.68
N GLY A 418 11.05 -1.21 2.22
CA GLY A 418 10.75 0.05 2.89
C GLY A 418 11.87 0.50 3.84
N GLY A 419 11.72 1.71 4.39
CA GLY A 419 12.82 2.36 5.12
C GLY A 419 13.29 1.66 6.39
N MET A 420 12.40 0.94 7.10
CA MET A 420 12.76 0.27 8.36
C MET A 420 13.62 -0.98 8.16
N VAL A 421 13.66 -1.57 6.95
CA VAL A 421 14.43 -2.80 6.70
C VAL A 421 15.94 -2.58 6.68
N ALA A 422 16.39 -1.31 6.71
CA ALA A 422 17.79 -0.96 6.89
C ALA A 422 18.34 -1.36 8.27
N SER A 423 17.46 -1.54 9.27
CA SER A 423 17.85 -1.98 10.60
C SER A 423 17.96 -3.52 10.66
N ASP A 424 19.19 -4.04 10.67
CA ASP A 424 19.43 -5.48 10.82
C ASP A 424 18.86 -6.01 12.13
N TRP A 425 18.94 -5.24 13.22
CA TRP A 425 18.35 -5.61 14.51
C TRP A 425 16.83 -5.83 14.38
N THR A 426 16.13 -4.90 13.72
CA THR A 426 14.69 -5.01 13.54
C THR A 426 14.33 -6.23 12.69
N MET A 427 15.08 -6.50 11.63
CA MET A 427 14.82 -7.65 10.74
C MET A 427 15.10 -8.98 11.44
N GLN A 428 16.17 -9.06 12.26
CA GLN A 428 16.44 -10.24 13.09
C GLN A 428 15.32 -10.45 14.12
N ARG A 429 14.91 -9.38 14.81
CA ARG A 429 13.81 -9.45 15.79
C ARG A 429 12.49 -9.83 15.13
N LEU A 430 12.24 -9.37 13.92
CA LEU A 430 11.09 -9.77 13.13
C LEU A 430 11.10 -11.27 12.84
N ALA A 431 12.22 -11.83 12.37
CA ALA A 431 12.37 -13.26 12.16
C ALA A 431 12.15 -14.07 13.45
N ASP A 432 12.73 -13.62 14.57
CA ASP A 432 12.59 -14.24 15.88
C ASP A 432 11.13 -14.32 16.34
N ILE A 433 10.39 -13.21 16.27
CA ILE A 433 9.00 -13.13 16.74
C ILE A 433 8.07 -13.90 15.80
N LEU A 434 8.29 -13.84 14.49
CA LEU A 434 7.52 -14.61 13.53
C LEU A 434 7.78 -16.13 13.61
N GLY A 435 8.97 -16.52 14.09
CA GLY A 435 9.44 -17.90 14.02
C GLY A 435 9.58 -18.39 12.57
N ALA A 436 9.90 -17.48 11.65
CA ALA A 436 9.99 -17.73 10.21
C ALA A 436 11.09 -16.87 9.56
N PRO A 437 11.70 -17.33 8.45
CA PRO A 437 12.71 -16.54 7.74
C PRO A 437 12.18 -15.23 7.18
N VAL A 438 13.02 -14.18 7.22
CA VAL A 438 12.76 -12.87 6.64
C VAL A 438 13.87 -12.57 5.61
N ASP A 439 13.50 -12.28 4.37
CA ASP A 439 14.41 -12.02 3.26
C ASP A 439 14.36 -10.55 2.85
N ARG A 440 15.51 -9.89 2.92
CA ARG A 440 15.72 -8.54 2.39
C ARG A 440 16.38 -8.62 1.00
N PRO A 441 15.80 -7.98 -0.04
CA PRO A 441 16.39 -7.96 -1.39
C PRO A 441 17.53 -6.96 -1.49
N THR A 442 18.38 -7.13 -2.51
CA THR A 442 19.42 -6.15 -2.87
C THR A 442 18.86 -4.82 -3.37
N ILE A 443 17.67 -4.84 -4.01
CA ILE A 443 16.99 -3.65 -4.52
C ILE A 443 15.79 -3.36 -3.62
N LEU A 444 15.87 -2.30 -2.83
CA LEU A 444 14.82 -1.89 -1.87
C LEU A 444 13.69 -1.08 -2.52
N GLU A 445 13.91 -0.52 -3.72
CA GLU A 445 12.92 0.24 -4.49
C GLU A 445 11.93 -0.71 -5.22
N THR A 446 11.30 -1.58 -4.46
CA THR A 446 10.48 -2.69 -5.00
C THR A 446 9.22 -2.20 -5.68
N THR A 447 8.59 -1.13 -5.18
CA THR A 447 7.41 -0.49 -5.79
C THR A 447 7.73 -0.01 -7.22
N ALA A 448 8.77 0.82 -7.35
CA ALA A 448 9.18 1.32 -8.66
C ALA A 448 9.68 0.19 -9.59
N ARG A 449 10.37 -0.83 -9.01
CA ARG A 449 10.81 -2.02 -9.76
C ARG A 449 9.62 -2.80 -10.32
N GLY A 450 8.52 -2.91 -9.57
CA GLY A 450 7.29 -3.56 -10.02
C GLY A 450 6.62 -2.80 -11.17
N ALA A 451 6.50 -1.47 -11.06
CA ALA A 451 6.00 -0.64 -12.15
C ALA A 451 6.89 -0.73 -13.40
N ALA A 452 8.21 -0.70 -13.21
CA ALA A 452 9.15 -0.90 -14.31
C ALA A 452 9.01 -2.28 -14.95
N TYR A 453 8.83 -3.33 -14.13
CA TYR A 453 8.64 -4.68 -14.63
C TYR A 453 7.39 -4.80 -15.52
N LEU A 454 6.25 -4.26 -15.09
CA LEU A 454 5.01 -4.29 -15.86
C LEU A 454 5.18 -3.59 -17.22
N ALA A 455 5.80 -2.40 -17.21
CA ALA A 455 6.07 -1.67 -18.44
C ALA A 455 7.08 -2.39 -19.36
N GLY A 456 8.11 -2.99 -18.78
CA GLY A 456 9.13 -3.75 -19.50
C GLY A 456 8.58 -5.05 -20.07
N LEU A 457 7.72 -5.77 -19.34
CA LEU A 457 7.02 -6.96 -19.80
C LEU A 457 6.17 -6.65 -21.02
N GLN A 458 5.29 -5.65 -20.94
CA GLN A 458 4.42 -5.26 -22.05
C GLN A 458 5.19 -4.74 -23.28
N SER A 459 6.42 -4.25 -23.07
CA SER A 459 7.28 -3.78 -24.15
C SER A 459 8.22 -4.85 -24.70
N GLY A 460 8.18 -6.08 -24.17
CA GLY A 460 9.10 -7.16 -24.54
C GLY A 460 10.56 -6.91 -24.13
N LEU A 461 10.82 -5.94 -23.23
CA LEU A 461 12.15 -5.63 -22.73
C LEU A 461 12.55 -6.52 -21.55
N TYR A 462 11.57 -6.86 -20.70
CA TYR A 462 11.74 -7.73 -19.54
C TYR A 462 11.07 -9.08 -19.76
N PRO A 463 11.57 -10.15 -19.13
CA PRO A 463 11.09 -11.50 -19.36
C PRO A 463 9.76 -11.76 -18.62
N GLU A 464 9.18 -12.92 -18.90
CA GLU A 464 8.00 -13.45 -18.22
C GLU A 464 8.22 -13.62 -16.70
N PRO A 465 7.13 -13.68 -15.88
CA PRO A 465 7.20 -13.66 -14.43
C PRO A 465 8.14 -14.69 -13.80
N GLN A 466 8.22 -15.91 -14.34
CA GLN A 466 9.08 -16.97 -13.80
C GLN A 466 10.57 -16.64 -13.97
N GLU A 467 10.96 -16.13 -15.13
CA GLU A 467 12.35 -15.74 -15.40
C GLU A 467 12.72 -14.48 -14.64
N PHE A 468 11.80 -13.51 -14.51
CA PHE A 468 12.02 -12.33 -13.67
C PHE A 468 12.20 -12.71 -12.19
N ALA A 469 11.41 -13.68 -11.70
CA ALA A 469 11.54 -14.19 -10.34
C ALA A 469 12.90 -14.85 -10.08
N ALA A 470 13.45 -15.53 -11.07
CA ALA A 470 14.79 -16.13 -10.98
C ALA A 470 15.92 -15.08 -10.88
N ARG A 471 15.67 -13.83 -11.29
CA ARG A 471 16.60 -12.69 -11.17
C ARG A 471 16.44 -11.92 -9.83
N TRP A 472 15.50 -12.34 -8.97
CA TRP A 472 15.37 -11.73 -7.65
C TRP A 472 16.61 -12.06 -6.81
N ALA A 473 17.30 -11.04 -6.32
CA ALA A 473 18.56 -11.21 -5.61
C ALA A 473 18.38 -10.93 -4.12
N LEU A 474 18.81 -11.89 -3.31
CA LEU A 474 18.83 -11.80 -1.85
C LEU A 474 20.03 -10.97 -1.40
N ASP A 475 19.79 -9.93 -0.59
CA ASP A 475 20.84 -9.24 0.18
C ASP A 475 21.15 -10.05 1.44
N ARG A 476 20.13 -10.27 2.27
CA ARG A 476 20.30 -11.00 3.53
C ARG A 476 19.04 -11.76 3.93
N ARG A 477 19.24 -12.99 4.40
CA ARG A 477 18.23 -13.78 5.10
C ARG A 477 18.47 -13.71 6.61
N PHE A 478 17.41 -13.35 7.35
CA PHE A 478 17.37 -13.40 8.80
C PHE A 478 16.59 -14.65 9.19
N THR A 479 17.23 -15.54 9.95
CA THR A 479 16.60 -16.77 10.45
C THR A 479 16.32 -16.63 11.94
N PRO A 480 15.21 -17.23 12.45
CA PRO A 480 14.91 -17.20 13.89
C PRO A 480 16.08 -17.72 14.73
N ALA A 481 16.48 -16.94 15.74
CA ALA A 481 17.53 -17.28 16.67
C ALA A 481 17.05 -17.30 18.14
N MET A 482 15.87 -16.69 18.41
CA MET A 482 15.23 -16.70 19.73
C MET A 482 14.67 -18.09 20.04
N ASP A 483 14.91 -18.57 21.25
CA ASP A 483 14.32 -19.83 21.71
C ASP A 483 12.78 -19.74 21.79
N ASP A 484 12.12 -20.88 21.60
CA ASP A 484 10.67 -20.97 21.54
C ASP A 484 9.97 -20.56 22.87
N ALA A 485 10.59 -20.79 24.03
CA ALA A 485 10.00 -20.44 25.33
C ALA A 485 9.95 -18.92 25.48
N THR A 486 11.05 -18.23 25.17
CA THR A 486 11.15 -16.77 25.17
C THR A 486 10.18 -16.16 24.15
N ARG A 487 10.13 -16.69 22.92
CA ARG A 487 9.19 -16.23 21.91
C ARG A 487 7.74 -16.34 22.39
N ARG A 488 7.32 -17.50 22.90
CA ARG A 488 5.95 -17.70 23.42
C ARG A 488 5.62 -16.75 24.56
N ARG A 489 6.56 -16.52 25.50
CA ARG A 489 6.36 -15.58 26.61
C ARG A 489 6.13 -14.14 26.08
N LYS A 490 6.99 -13.67 25.18
CA LYS A 490 6.87 -12.33 24.57
C LYS A 490 5.56 -12.16 23.78
N VAL A 491 5.19 -13.14 22.99
CA VAL A 491 3.92 -13.12 22.23
C VAL A 491 2.71 -13.12 23.16
N ALA A 492 2.74 -13.90 24.26
CA ALA A 492 1.65 -13.90 25.25
C ALA A 492 1.52 -12.53 25.94
N ALA A 493 2.64 -11.91 26.32
CA ALA A 493 2.66 -10.58 26.92
C ALA A 493 2.15 -9.49 25.95
N TRP A 494 2.52 -9.58 24.66
CA TRP A 494 1.98 -8.70 23.62
C TRP A 494 0.45 -8.81 23.49
N ARG A 495 -0.07 -10.04 23.40
CA ARG A 495 -1.53 -10.28 23.26
C ARG A 495 -2.32 -9.78 24.48
N ASP A 496 -1.77 -9.93 25.69
CA ASP A 496 -2.34 -9.35 26.91
C ASP A 496 -2.37 -7.81 26.83
N ALA A 497 -1.25 -7.18 26.43
CA ALA A 497 -1.15 -5.73 26.28
C ALA A 497 -2.15 -5.20 25.23
N VAL A 498 -2.30 -5.86 24.08
CA VAL A 498 -3.31 -5.51 23.06
C VAL A 498 -4.72 -5.65 23.64
N GLY A 499 -5.04 -6.75 24.33
CA GLY A 499 -6.33 -6.98 24.97
C GLY A 499 -6.73 -5.87 25.93
N ARG A 500 -5.77 -5.34 26.70
CA ARG A 500 -5.99 -4.18 27.61
C ARG A 500 -6.10 -2.85 26.88
N THR A 501 -5.64 -2.75 25.65
CA THR A 501 -5.64 -1.51 24.84
C THR A 501 -6.93 -1.38 24.03
N LEU A 502 -7.59 -2.48 23.68
CA LEU A 502 -8.82 -2.48 22.88
C LEU A 502 -9.95 -1.73 23.62
N SER A 503 -10.71 -0.90 22.88
CA SER A 503 -11.77 -0.04 23.44
C SER A 503 -12.95 -0.84 23.99
N GLY A 504 -13.24 -2.03 23.46
CA GLY A 504 -14.29 -2.93 23.98
C GLY A 504 -13.98 -3.54 25.36
N GLY A 505 -12.74 -3.45 25.84
CA GLY A 505 -12.33 -3.84 27.19
C GLY A 505 -12.44 -2.72 28.24
N ARG A 506 -12.77 -1.49 27.85
CA ARG A 506 -13.04 -0.43 28.81
C ARG A 506 -14.39 -0.71 29.45
N LEU A 507 -14.33 -1.09 30.73
CA LEU A 507 -15.53 -1.15 31.59
C LEU A 507 -16.30 0.15 31.40
N ALA A 508 -17.60 0.01 31.01
CA ALA A 508 -18.54 1.11 31.11
C ALA A 508 -18.55 1.55 32.56
N GLY A 509 -17.89 2.67 32.83
CA GLY A 509 -17.92 3.38 34.11
C GLY A 509 -18.93 4.51 34.06
#